data_c1798be057f0a14015797db734b8afa5
#
_entry.id   c1798be057f0a14015797db734b8afa5
#
_cell.length_a   1.000
_cell.length_b   1.000
_cell.length_c   1.000
_cell.angle_alpha   90.00
_cell.angle_beta   90.00
_cell.angle_gamma   90.00
#
_symmetry.space_group_name_H-M   'P 1'
#
loop_
_entity.id
_entity.type
_entity.pdbx_description
1 polymer ?
#
loop_
_entity_poly.entity_id
_entity_poly.type
_entity_poly.pdbx_seq_one_letter_code
_entity_poly.pdbx_strand_id
1 'polypeptide(L)'
;MISFQQVASKTLAGCPLMANRTKVSTDRILAEHQDFVTIIQFDFAASTQGQYAVVELAEYTNSYYPCGMSITNICREWVNAYEGDIEQANADLKASGGCKVRLERVRTTKGNSFVKVTVL
;
A
#
# COMPACT_ATOMS: atom_id res chain seq x y z
N MET A 1 -16.70 17.04 2.56
CA MET A 1 -17.46 16.04 3.34
C MET A 1 -17.66 14.78 2.48
N ILE A 2 -17.35 13.62 3.02
CA ILE A 2 -17.57 12.34 2.33
C ILE A 2 -19.03 11.93 2.55
N SER A 3 -19.77 11.65 1.46
CA SER A 3 -21.15 11.20 1.55
C SER A 3 -21.23 9.69 1.82
N PHE A 4 -22.32 9.25 2.43
CA PHE A 4 -22.59 7.82 2.62
C PHE A 4 -22.56 7.07 1.29
N GLN A 5 -23.12 7.65 0.23
CA GLN A 5 -23.16 7.05 -1.10
C GLN A 5 -21.75 6.81 -1.65
N GLN A 6 -20.84 7.76 -1.46
CA GLN A 6 -19.44 7.60 -1.90
C GLN A 6 -18.76 6.44 -1.16
N VAL A 7 -18.95 6.36 0.15
CA VAL A 7 -18.38 5.28 0.96
C VAL A 7 -18.98 3.93 0.54
N ALA A 8 -20.30 3.86 0.39
CA ALA A 8 -20.99 2.63 -0.01
C ALA A 8 -20.54 2.18 -1.39
N SER A 9 -20.44 3.09 -2.36
CA SER A 9 -20.00 2.79 -3.72
C SER A 9 -18.56 2.28 -3.73
N LYS A 10 -17.67 2.90 -2.96
CA LYS A 10 -16.28 2.49 -2.84
C LYS A 10 -16.17 1.09 -2.23
N THR A 11 -16.94 0.82 -1.18
CA THR A 11 -16.94 -0.48 -0.51
C THR A 11 -17.43 -1.59 -1.45
N LEU A 12 -18.51 -1.35 -2.17
CA LEU A 12 -19.08 -2.33 -3.11
C LEU A 12 -18.23 -2.53 -4.36
N ALA A 13 -17.63 -1.46 -4.87
CA ALA A 13 -16.78 -1.50 -6.06
C ALA A 13 -15.35 -2.01 -5.78
N GLY A 14 -14.97 -2.10 -4.51
CA GLY A 14 -13.61 -2.45 -4.12
C GLY A 14 -12.69 -1.24 -4.13
N CYS A 15 -11.39 -1.50 -4.11
CA CYS A 15 -10.37 -0.45 -4.07
C CYS A 15 -10.15 0.13 -5.47
N PRO A 16 -10.35 1.45 -5.69
CA PRO A 16 -10.12 2.04 -7.01
C PRO A 16 -8.71 1.84 -7.55
N LEU A 17 -7.71 1.76 -6.68
CA LEU A 17 -6.33 1.53 -7.07
C LEU A 17 -6.11 0.16 -7.69
N MET A 18 -6.98 -0.82 -7.41
CA MET A 18 -6.92 -2.16 -7.98
C MET A 18 -7.61 -2.25 -9.34
N ALA A 19 -8.46 -1.29 -9.68
CA ALA A 19 -9.23 -1.31 -10.92
C ALA A 19 -8.31 -1.16 -12.14
N ASN A 20 -8.45 -2.08 -13.11
CA ASN A 20 -7.67 -2.07 -14.36
C ASN A 20 -6.15 -2.13 -14.17
N ARG A 21 -5.70 -2.67 -13.04
CA ARG A 21 -4.27 -2.84 -12.73
C ARG A 21 -3.94 -4.29 -12.49
N THR A 22 -2.68 -4.65 -12.70
CA THR A 22 -2.18 -6.01 -12.49
C THR A 22 -1.56 -6.13 -11.10
N LYS A 23 -1.87 -7.20 -10.39
CA LYS A 23 -1.29 -7.48 -9.07
C LYS A 23 0.19 -7.84 -9.20
N VAL A 24 1.01 -7.22 -8.34
CA VAL A 24 2.43 -7.57 -8.17
C VAL A 24 2.56 -8.43 -6.92
N SER A 25 3.27 -9.55 -7.02
CA SER A 25 3.51 -10.42 -5.87
C SER A 25 4.75 -9.98 -5.09
N THR A 26 4.79 -10.30 -3.80
CA THR A 26 5.97 -10.09 -2.97
C THR A 26 7.19 -10.82 -3.54
N ASP A 27 7.01 -12.04 -4.00
CA ASP A 27 8.11 -12.83 -4.54
C ASP A 27 8.74 -12.17 -5.76
N ARG A 28 7.94 -11.57 -6.62
CA ARG A 28 8.45 -10.83 -7.77
C ARG A 28 9.27 -9.61 -7.34
N ILE A 29 8.78 -8.85 -6.37
CA ILE A 29 9.50 -7.68 -5.84
C ILE A 29 10.83 -8.12 -5.25
N LEU A 30 10.84 -9.17 -4.43
CA LEU A 30 12.06 -9.66 -3.80
C LEU A 30 13.08 -10.20 -4.82
N ALA A 31 12.60 -10.74 -5.94
CA ALA A 31 13.48 -11.23 -7.00
C ALA A 31 14.09 -10.09 -7.83
N GLU A 32 13.34 -9.02 -8.07
CA GLU A 32 13.72 -7.95 -8.99
C GLU A 32 14.27 -6.71 -8.30
N HIS A 33 13.84 -6.43 -7.05
CA HIS A 33 14.18 -5.20 -6.32
C HIS A 33 14.55 -5.52 -4.87
N GLN A 34 15.73 -6.11 -4.69
CA GLN A 34 16.27 -6.43 -3.36
C GLN A 34 16.75 -5.17 -2.62
N ASP A 35 17.02 -4.10 -3.33
CA ASP A 35 17.48 -2.84 -2.78
C ASP A 35 16.32 -2.00 -2.22
N PHE A 36 15.35 -1.65 -3.07
CA PHE A 36 14.17 -0.90 -2.65
C PHE A 36 13.12 -0.89 -3.77
N VAL A 37 11.90 -0.53 -3.39
CA VAL A 37 10.82 -0.10 -4.29
C VAL A 37 10.27 1.22 -3.76
N THR A 38 9.59 1.99 -4.63
CA THR A 38 9.12 3.33 -4.29
C THR A 38 7.60 3.37 -4.31
N ILE A 39 7.00 3.66 -3.16
CA ILE A 39 5.55 3.84 -3.03
C ILE A 39 5.21 5.25 -3.51
N ILE A 40 4.37 5.38 -4.53
CA ILE A 40 4.00 6.68 -5.10
C ILE A 40 2.54 7.06 -4.84
N GLN A 41 1.69 6.10 -4.55
CA GLN A 41 0.33 6.35 -4.08
C GLN A 41 -0.23 5.11 -3.40
N PHE A 42 -1.31 5.28 -2.64
CA PHE A 42 -1.91 4.18 -1.90
C PHE A 42 -3.42 4.39 -1.76
N ASP A 43 -4.12 3.31 -1.42
CA ASP A 43 -5.52 3.31 -1.04
C ASP A 43 -5.73 2.16 -0.05
N PHE A 44 -6.94 2.03 0.47
CA PHE A 44 -7.28 0.95 1.38
C PHE A 44 -8.33 0.05 0.77
N ALA A 45 -8.13 -1.26 0.89
CA ALA A 45 -9.10 -2.27 0.50
C ALA A 45 -9.61 -2.98 1.75
N ALA A 46 -10.81 -3.55 1.67
CA ALA A 46 -11.40 -4.28 2.77
C ALA A 46 -11.33 -5.79 2.51
N SER A 47 -11.08 -6.55 3.57
CA SER A 47 -11.15 -8.00 3.55
C SER A 47 -11.95 -8.48 4.76
N THR A 48 -12.19 -9.80 4.87
CA THR A 48 -12.85 -10.40 6.03
C THR A 48 -12.05 -10.18 7.31
N GLN A 49 -10.76 -9.90 7.21
CA GLN A 49 -9.87 -9.67 8.35
C GLN A 49 -9.63 -8.18 8.64
N GLY A 50 -10.30 -7.28 7.91
CA GLY A 50 -10.18 -5.84 8.08
C GLY A 50 -9.59 -5.14 6.88
N GLN A 51 -9.22 -3.87 7.06
CA GLN A 51 -8.61 -3.07 6.00
C GLN A 51 -7.13 -3.37 5.85
N TYR A 52 -6.66 -3.30 4.61
CA TYR A 52 -5.24 -3.36 4.28
C TYR A 52 -4.90 -2.32 3.22
N ALA A 53 -3.65 -1.85 3.22
CA ALA A 53 -3.20 -0.88 2.23
C ALA A 53 -2.89 -1.56 0.91
N VAL A 54 -3.19 -0.87 -0.18
CA VAL A 54 -2.80 -1.24 -1.53
C VAL A 54 -1.99 -0.07 -2.08
N VAL A 55 -0.82 -0.33 -2.61
CA VAL A 55 0.08 0.74 -3.09
C VAL A 55 0.38 0.56 -4.57
N GLU A 56 0.70 1.66 -5.23
CA GLU A 56 1.34 1.66 -6.53
C GLU A 56 2.83 1.89 -6.33
N LEU A 57 3.65 1.07 -7.00
CA LEU A 57 5.10 1.19 -6.97
C LEU A 57 5.59 1.80 -8.27
N ALA A 58 6.52 2.76 -8.18
CA ALA A 58 7.06 3.44 -9.35
C ALA A 58 7.72 2.47 -10.31
N GLU A 59 8.28 1.38 -9.81
CA GLU A 59 8.98 0.34 -10.58
C GLU A 59 8.03 -0.57 -11.35
N TYR A 60 6.73 -0.55 -11.05
CA TYR A 60 5.72 -1.41 -11.68
C TYR A 60 4.53 -0.59 -12.14
N THR A 61 4.63 -0.05 -13.36
CA THR A 61 3.58 0.78 -13.97
C THR A 61 2.29 -0.01 -14.18
N ASN A 62 1.13 0.63 -13.93
CA ASN A 62 -0.19 0.02 -14.06
C ASN A 62 -0.38 -1.25 -13.24
N SER A 63 0.30 -1.31 -12.09
CA SER A 63 0.24 -2.45 -11.18
C SER A 63 -0.15 -1.98 -9.78
N TYR A 64 -0.56 -2.92 -8.93
CA TYR A 64 -0.80 -2.65 -7.52
C TYR A 64 -0.17 -3.74 -6.68
N TYR A 65 0.22 -3.37 -5.46
CA TYR A 65 0.79 -4.29 -4.49
C TYR A 65 -0.06 -4.27 -3.21
N PRO A 66 -0.74 -5.37 -2.87
CA PRO A 66 -1.46 -5.46 -1.60
C PRO A 66 -0.46 -5.66 -0.46
N CYS A 67 -0.59 -4.85 0.58
CA CYS A 67 0.41 -4.77 1.64
C CYS A 67 -0.03 -5.47 2.91
N GLY A 68 0.94 -5.91 3.71
CA GLY A 68 0.71 -6.39 5.07
C GLY A 68 0.56 -5.23 6.06
N MET A 69 0.50 -5.58 7.35
CA MET A 69 0.19 -4.62 8.42
C MET A 69 1.22 -3.50 8.55
N SER A 70 2.50 -3.78 8.30
CA SER A 70 3.55 -2.77 8.46
C SER A 70 3.31 -1.56 7.56
N ILE A 71 3.11 -1.79 6.25
CA ILE A 71 2.84 -0.70 5.30
C ILE A 71 1.45 -0.12 5.54
N THR A 72 0.46 -0.96 5.87
CA THR A 72 -0.89 -0.49 6.18
C THR A 72 -0.87 0.51 7.34
N ASN A 73 -0.12 0.22 8.38
CA ASN A 73 0.00 1.14 9.53
C ASN A 73 0.69 2.45 9.15
N ILE A 74 1.75 2.38 8.33
CA ILE A 74 2.42 3.58 7.82
C ILE A 74 1.44 4.46 7.04
N CYS A 75 0.65 3.85 6.15
CA CYS A 75 -0.34 4.57 5.36
C CYS A 75 -1.43 5.20 6.24
N ARG A 76 -1.90 4.47 7.25
CA ARG A 76 -2.88 5.01 8.20
C ARG A 76 -2.36 6.22 8.94
N GLU A 77 -1.13 6.16 9.47
CA GLU A 77 -0.51 7.27 10.17
C GLU A 77 -0.32 8.48 9.24
N TRP A 78 0.06 8.24 7.99
CA TRP A 78 0.21 9.30 6.99
C TRP A 78 -1.12 9.99 6.72
N VAL A 79 -2.20 9.23 6.52
CA VAL A 79 -3.55 9.80 6.32
C VAL A 79 -4.02 10.55 7.57
N ASN A 80 -3.73 10.02 8.76
CA ASN A 80 -4.10 10.68 10.01
C ASN A 80 -3.40 12.04 10.16
N ALA A 81 -2.17 12.17 9.68
CA ALA A 81 -1.46 13.45 9.67
C ALA A 81 -2.17 14.49 8.78
N TYR A 82 -2.99 14.06 7.84
CA TYR A 82 -3.82 14.91 6.98
C TYR A 82 -5.29 14.89 7.41
N GLU A 83 -5.57 14.53 8.66
CA GLU A 83 -6.93 14.52 9.24
C GLU A 83 -7.91 13.66 8.43
N GLY A 84 -7.43 12.56 7.83
CA GLY A 84 -8.24 11.64 7.05
C GLY A 84 -8.37 11.99 5.57
N ASP A 85 -7.73 13.07 5.10
CA ASP A 85 -7.78 13.48 3.70
C ASP A 85 -6.78 12.66 2.87
N ILE A 86 -7.25 11.52 2.35
CA ILE A 86 -6.41 10.61 1.57
C ILE A 86 -5.94 11.23 0.24
N GLU A 87 -6.73 12.11 -0.36
CA GLU A 87 -6.36 12.76 -1.61
C GLU A 87 -5.15 13.67 -1.42
N GLN A 88 -5.17 14.48 -0.36
CA GLN A 88 -4.05 15.35 -0.04
C GLN A 88 -2.83 14.54 0.40
N ALA A 89 -3.03 13.49 1.18
CA ALA A 89 -1.95 12.60 1.60
C ALA A 89 -1.24 11.98 0.39
N ASN A 90 -1.98 11.52 -0.61
CA ASN A 90 -1.42 10.98 -1.85
C ASN A 90 -0.74 12.07 -2.68
N ALA A 91 -1.33 13.25 -2.79
CA ALA A 91 -0.75 14.36 -3.55
C ALA A 91 0.62 14.74 -2.98
N ASP A 92 0.73 14.86 -1.66
CA ASP A 92 1.99 15.22 -1.02
C ASP A 92 3.03 14.10 -1.10
N LEU A 93 2.60 12.85 -0.99
CA LEU A 93 3.49 11.68 -1.17
C LEU A 93 4.10 11.71 -2.58
N LYS A 94 3.28 11.90 -3.60
CA LYS A 94 3.71 11.96 -4.98
C LYS A 94 4.62 13.16 -5.24
N ALA A 95 4.28 14.31 -4.68
CA ALA A 95 5.07 15.55 -4.84
C ALA A 95 6.46 15.42 -4.21
N SER A 96 6.59 14.62 -3.13
CA SER A 96 7.88 14.37 -2.48
C SER A 96 8.75 13.35 -3.20
N GLY A 97 8.27 12.74 -4.28
CA GLY A 97 8.98 11.69 -5.01
C GLY A 97 8.67 10.28 -4.55
N GLY A 98 7.71 10.11 -3.65
CA GLY A 98 7.32 8.82 -3.11
C GLY A 98 8.12 8.42 -1.87
N CYS A 99 7.86 7.22 -1.38
CA CYS A 99 8.53 6.66 -0.21
C CYS A 99 9.28 5.39 -0.62
N LYS A 100 10.59 5.38 -0.43
CA LYS A 100 11.41 4.20 -0.71
C LYS A 100 11.36 3.25 0.45
N VAL A 101 11.05 1.99 0.17
CA VAL A 101 11.03 0.94 1.18
C VAL A 101 11.79 -0.28 0.67
N ARG A 102 12.45 -0.97 1.59
CA ARG A 102 13.08 -2.26 1.31
C ARG A 102 12.25 -3.36 1.94
N LEU A 103 11.94 -4.38 1.15
CA LEU A 103 11.22 -5.55 1.61
C LEU A 103 12.19 -6.72 1.77
N GLU A 104 12.06 -7.43 2.89
CA GLU A 104 12.89 -8.60 3.19
C GLU A 104 12.02 -9.70 3.75
N ARG A 105 12.26 -10.93 3.32
CA ARG A 105 11.60 -12.09 3.91
C ARG A 105 12.42 -12.58 5.10
N VAL A 106 11.81 -12.60 6.28
CA VAL A 106 12.48 -12.93 7.54
C VAL A 106 11.75 -14.11 8.17
N ARG A 107 12.49 -15.05 8.75
CA ARG A 107 11.93 -16.16 9.54
C ARG A 107 11.91 -15.81 11.02
N THR A 108 10.80 -16.14 11.68
CA THR A 108 10.70 -16.03 13.13
C THR A 108 11.34 -17.26 13.79
N THR A 109 11.57 -17.18 15.11
CA THR A 109 12.09 -18.31 15.88
C THR A 109 11.15 -19.51 15.87
N LYS A 110 9.87 -19.32 15.58
CA LYS A 110 8.88 -20.38 15.48
C LYS A 110 8.78 -21.00 14.08
N GLY A 111 9.66 -20.59 13.15
CA GLY A 111 9.67 -21.12 11.79
C GLY A 111 8.70 -20.47 10.81
N ASN A 112 7.90 -19.49 11.25
CA ASN A 112 7.03 -18.73 10.37
C ASN A 112 7.84 -17.67 9.62
N SER A 113 7.38 -17.28 8.43
CA SER A 113 8.01 -16.21 7.67
C SER A 113 7.10 -14.99 7.59
N PHE A 114 7.71 -13.81 7.53
CA PHE A 114 6.99 -12.57 7.29
C PHE A 114 7.85 -11.62 6.45
N VAL A 115 7.22 -10.60 5.89
CA VAL A 115 7.92 -9.58 5.11
C VAL A 115 8.24 -8.42 6.02
N LYS A 116 9.54 -8.19 6.25
CA LYS A 116 10.03 -7.04 6.99
C LYS A 116 10.10 -5.84 6.05
N VAL A 117 9.59 -4.70 6.51
CA VAL A 117 9.60 -3.45 5.74
C VAL A 117 10.55 -2.47 6.44
N THR A 118 11.48 -1.93 5.66
CA THR A 118 12.40 -0.89 6.14
C THR A 118 12.18 0.36 5.29
N VAL A 119 11.87 1.48 5.94
CA VAL A 119 11.76 2.77 5.26
C VAL A 119 13.14 3.36 5.11
N LEU A 120 13.48 3.75 3.90
CA LEU A 120 14.81 4.27 3.58
C LEU A 120 14.86 5.80 3.56
#